data_24f3790555ee0ac304610a9d824ea06d
#
_entry.id   24f3790555ee0ac304610a9d824ea06d
#
_cell.length_a   1.000
_cell.length_b   1.000
_cell.length_c   1.000
_cell.angle_alpha   90.00
_cell.angle_beta   90.00
_cell.angle_gamma   90.00
#
_symmetry.space_group_name_H-M   'P 1'
#
loop_
_entity.id
_entity.type
_entity.pdbx_description
1 polymer ?
#
loop_
_entity_poly.entity_id
_entity_poly.type
_entity_poly.pdbx_seq_one_letter_code
_entity_poly.pdbx_strand_id
1 'polypeptide(L)'
;MLSRRVLLALLTASLSTTALSTVALATAASAQTPLAQAEDDARPSGWRPNFVTRVPEAKMKAAFPKGATVTGKAQLGCIADKGGRLVDCKVLREDPVGRGFGEAALSVVGYERIATKDAQGAPVEGRPVRTSFEFLAPGDANPDWVRKPNGAEIANVFPKMALDKRVGGKAVIRCKATVEGFLEACRVLSETPAGMNFGGAGLQLAPQFRMSPKIRGGRAVPGGDVTIPITWEEPRGSAPINTTAIVLDPPWNRVPTLAELSAAWPKAATGVPFGQAALRCVLMKTGQLRSCDVISENPRGKGFGKAAQDLSKLFLVNIGPADAKTFKDYKVDVPFRFRDPAAPEARKLTKPRWIRTLSAEGMAEVYPQAAAKAGVTSGVGAATCTITATGELTGCKPARESPAGLGFGAAAVEAVKAMRMNPWTLEGDTVDGLTVTIPVQFSLDVKAEDAVAAPTGKPG
;
A
#
# COMPACT_ATOMS: atom_id res chain seq x y z
N MET A 1 -11.35 -36.74 -55.79
CA MET A 1 -11.57 -38.18 -56.06
C MET A 1 -11.53 -38.94 -54.75
N LEU A 2 -12.62 -39.68 -54.49
CA LEU A 2 -12.90 -40.79 -53.55
C LEU A 2 -12.68 -40.49 -52.06
N SER A 3 -13.63 -40.18 -51.25
CA SER A 3 -14.85 -40.92 -50.77
C SER A 3 -14.60 -42.39 -50.38
N ARG A 4 -14.75 -42.67 -49.04
CA ARG A 4 -15.54 -43.84 -48.58
C ARG A 4 -15.93 -43.74 -47.09
N ARG A 5 -17.23 -43.78 -46.92
CA ARG A 5 -18.06 -44.11 -45.77
C ARG A 5 -17.95 -45.61 -45.44
N VAL A 6 -18.59 -45.97 -44.29
CA VAL A 6 -19.19 -47.30 -43.97
C VAL A 6 -18.60 -47.82 -42.63
N LEU A 7 -19.26 -48.33 -41.63
CA LEU A 7 -20.67 -48.71 -41.37
C LEU A 7 -20.82 -49.01 -39.86
N LEU A 8 -22.00 -48.83 -39.38
CA LEU A 8 -22.57 -49.23 -38.10
C LEU A 8 -22.65 -50.78 -37.97
N ALA A 9 -22.40 -51.32 -36.79
CA ALA A 9 -22.91 -52.66 -36.43
C ALA A 9 -23.32 -52.68 -34.94
N LEU A 10 -24.61 -52.77 -34.76
CA LEU A 10 -25.29 -53.16 -33.53
C LEU A 10 -25.18 -54.70 -33.37
N LEU A 11 -24.86 -55.18 -32.17
CA LEU A 11 -25.16 -56.56 -31.77
C LEU A 11 -25.56 -56.58 -30.29
N THR A 12 -26.80 -56.98 -30.10
CA THR A 12 -27.46 -57.37 -28.84
C THR A 12 -27.13 -58.82 -28.47
N ALA A 13 -26.82 -59.10 -27.19
CA ALA A 13 -27.16 -60.36 -26.52
C ALA A 13 -26.87 -60.31 -25.04
N SER A 14 -27.88 -60.32 -24.26
CA SER A 14 -28.44 -61.31 -23.28
C SER A 14 -27.66 -61.52 -21.98
N LEU A 15 -28.45 -61.34 -20.96
CA LEU A 15 -28.36 -61.62 -19.53
C LEU A 15 -27.55 -62.88 -19.12
N SER A 16 -26.75 -62.72 -18.06
CA SER A 16 -26.54 -63.78 -17.09
C SER A 16 -26.30 -63.14 -15.73
N THR A 17 -27.20 -63.42 -14.79
CA THR A 17 -27.15 -63.06 -13.37
C THR A 17 -26.17 -63.92 -12.64
N THR A 18 -25.15 -63.31 -12.03
CA THR A 18 -24.42 -63.88 -10.90
C THR A 18 -24.34 -62.84 -9.79
N ALA A 19 -25.00 -63.15 -8.70
CA ALA A 19 -24.95 -62.37 -7.46
C ALA A 19 -23.55 -62.57 -6.81
N LEU A 20 -22.77 -61.48 -6.76
CA LEU A 20 -21.63 -61.35 -5.86
C LEU A 20 -21.96 -60.33 -4.78
N SER A 21 -22.06 -60.83 -3.56
CA SER A 21 -22.16 -60.00 -2.36
C SER A 21 -20.89 -59.16 -2.19
N THR A 22 -20.96 -57.87 -2.51
CA THR A 22 -19.92 -56.93 -2.14
C THR A 22 -20.27 -56.29 -0.80
N VAL A 23 -19.46 -56.65 0.21
CA VAL A 23 -19.40 -55.98 1.49
C VAL A 23 -19.01 -54.50 1.22
N ALA A 24 -19.99 -53.60 1.34
CA ALA A 24 -19.73 -52.19 1.32
C ALA A 24 -19.01 -51.79 2.60
N LEU A 25 -17.69 -51.58 2.54
CA LEU A 25 -17.02 -50.73 3.54
C LEU A 25 -17.55 -49.33 3.39
N ALA A 26 -18.47 -48.97 4.28
CA ALA A 26 -18.86 -47.58 4.47
C ALA A 26 -17.66 -46.81 5.06
N THR A 27 -16.85 -46.20 4.21
CA THR A 27 -15.98 -45.11 4.62
C THR A 27 -16.86 -43.94 5.04
N ALA A 28 -17.00 -43.77 6.35
CA ALA A 28 -17.56 -42.59 6.93
C ALA A 28 -16.68 -41.40 6.51
N ALA A 29 -17.02 -40.79 5.38
CA ALA A 29 -16.54 -39.45 5.05
C ALA A 29 -17.16 -38.52 6.10
N SER A 30 -16.41 -38.20 7.14
CA SER A 30 -16.73 -37.12 8.05
C SER A 30 -16.82 -35.84 7.19
N ALA A 31 -18.04 -35.43 6.89
CA ALA A 31 -18.31 -34.13 6.33
C ALA A 31 -17.84 -33.09 7.34
N GLN A 32 -16.60 -32.62 7.17
CA GLN A 32 -16.12 -31.41 7.82
C GLN A 32 -16.93 -30.26 7.22
N THR A 33 -17.99 -29.88 7.90
CA THR A 33 -18.69 -28.61 7.63
C THR A 33 -17.64 -27.52 7.66
N PRO A 34 -17.55 -26.64 6.65
CA PRO A 34 -16.61 -25.53 6.69
C PRO A 34 -16.93 -24.67 7.92
N LEU A 35 -15.97 -24.60 8.84
CA LEU A 35 -16.09 -23.87 10.12
C LEU A 35 -16.43 -22.37 9.98
N ALA A 36 -16.44 -21.83 8.77
CA ALA A 36 -16.82 -20.46 8.48
C ALA A 36 -18.35 -20.20 8.57
N GLN A 37 -19.19 -21.24 8.45
CA GLN A 37 -20.65 -21.08 8.52
C GLN A 37 -21.24 -21.25 9.93
N ALA A 38 -20.54 -21.96 10.82
CA ALA A 38 -20.99 -22.13 12.19
C ALA A 38 -20.72 -20.92 13.11
N GLU A 39 -19.91 -19.95 12.67
CA GLU A 39 -19.56 -18.78 13.47
C GLU A 39 -20.57 -17.63 13.40
N ASP A 40 -21.46 -17.61 12.43
CA ASP A 40 -22.45 -16.51 12.25
C ASP A 40 -23.81 -16.78 12.97
N ASP A 41 -24.14 -18.04 13.26
CA ASP A 41 -25.43 -18.41 13.85
C ASP A 41 -25.54 -18.17 15.37
N ALA A 42 -24.45 -17.78 16.05
CA ALA A 42 -24.46 -17.55 17.50
C ALA A 42 -24.25 -16.08 17.90
N ARG A 43 -24.40 -15.12 16.99
CA ARG A 43 -24.42 -13.70 17.37
C ARG A 43 -25.83 -13.29 17.75
N PRO A 44 -26.04 -12.80 18.99
CA PRO A 44 -27.27 -12.08 19.27
C PRO A 44 -27.39 -10.93 18.27
N SER A 45 -28.49 -10.87 17.56
CA SER A 45 -28.75 -9.89 16.51
C SER A 45 -28.47 -8.46 17.04
N GLY A 46 -27.45 -7.80 16.49
CA GLY A 46 -27.27 -6.36 16.54
C GLY A 46 -26.33 -5.77 17.59
N TRP A 47 -25.91 -6.50 18.65
CA TRP A 47 -25.04 -5.90 19.66
C TRP A 47 -23.56 -6.07 19.31
N ARG A 48 -22.79 -4.96 19.36
CA ARG A 48 -21.33 -4.95 19.23
C ARG A 48 -20.72 -4.30 20.45
N PRO A 49 -19.74 -4.95 21.12
CA PRO A 49 -19.05 -4.35 22.27
C PRO A 49 -18.26 -3.11 21.83
N ASN A 50 -18.43 -2.01 22.56
CA ASN A 50 -17.60 -0.82 22.39
C ASN A 50 -16.41 -0.90 23.35
N PHE A 51 -15.23 -1.24 22.83
CA PHE A 51 -14.02 -1.32 23.61
C PHE A 51 -13.46 0.07 23.92
N VAL A 52 -13.41 0.41 25.19
CA VAL A 52 -12.84 1.68 25.70
C VAL A 52 -11.37 1.57 26.08
N THR A 53 -10.92 0.36 26.41
CA THR A 53 -9.50 0.07 26.67
C THR A 53 -9.11 -1.23 25.98
N ARG A 54 -7.94 -1.21 25.34
CA ARG A 54 -7.32 -2.37 24.73
C ARG A 54 -6.04 -2.74 25.44
N VAL A 55 -5.58 -3.98 25.27
CA VAL A 55 -4.31 -4.44 25.83
C VAL A 55 -3.17 -3.59 25.29
N PRO A 56 -2.31 -3.01 26.19
CA PRO A 56 -1.13 -2.28 25.75
C PRO A 56 -0.16 -3.19 24.94
N GLU A 57 0.46 -2.65 23.90
CA GLU A 57 1.39 -3.38 23.04
C GLU A 57 2.52 -4.07 23.84
N ALA A 58 3.06 -3.40 24.84
CA ALA A 58 4.10 -3.95 25.70
C ALA A 58 3.63 -5.21 26.45
N LYS A 59 2.35 -5.26 26.86
CA LYS A 59 1.76 -6.43 27.52
C LYS A 59 1.52 -7.56 26.53
N MET A 60 1.10 -7.23 25.31
CA MET A 60 0.97 -8.22 24.21
C MET A 60 2.32 -8.86 23.89
N LYS A 61 3.37 -8.06 23.76
CA LYS A 61 4.74 -8.56 23.53
C LYS A 61 5.24 -9.44 24.66
N ALA A 62 5.02 -9.02 25.91
CA ALA A 62 5.44 -9.79 27.10
C ALA A 62 4.70 -11.13 27.25
N ALA A 63 3.46 -11.22 26.75
CA ALA A 63 2.64 -12.42 26.80
C ALA A 63 2.87 -13.35 25.60
N PHE A 64 3.77 -13.02 24.68
CA PHE A 64 4.07 -13.89 23.53
C PHE A 64 4.52 -15.28 24.03
N PRO A 65 3.93 -16.39 23.55
CA PRO A 65 4.21 -17.73 24.09
C PRO A 65 5.68 -18.11 23.96
N LYS A 66 6.27 -18.61 25.05
CA LYS A 66 7.65 -19.09 25.04
C LYS A 66 7.81 -20.27 24.08
N GLY A 67 8.79 -20.18 23.19
CA GLY A 67 9.05 -21.21 22.17
C GLY A 67 8.21 -21.11 20.91
N ALA A 68 7.25 -20.19 20.81
CA ALA A 68 6.61 -19.88 19.55
C ALA A 68 7.55 -19.04 18.67
N THR A 69 7.62 -19.37 17.39
CA THR A 69 8.46 -18.67 16.39
C THR A 69 7.66 -18.01 15.29
N VAL A 70 6.35 -18.15 15.33
CA VAL A 70 5.42 -17.60 14.35
C VAL A 70 4.37 -16.72 15.01
N THR A 71 3.87 -15.74 14.28
CA THR A 71 2.70 -14.96 14.70
C THR A 71 1.50 -15.88 14.87
N GLY A 72 0.74 -15.65 15.94
CA GLY A 72 -0.46 -16.45 16.22
C GLY A 72 -1.63 -15.61 16.70
N LYS A 73 -2.80 -16.23 16.71
CA LYS A 73 -4.06 -15.60 17.10
C LYS A 73 -4.79 -16.45 18.12
N ALA A 74 -5.54 -15.77 18.99
CA ALA A 74 -6.50 -16.43 19.85
C ALA A 74 -7.79 -15.65 19.91
N GLN A 75 -8.90 -16.35 19.99
CA GLN A 75 -10.22 -15.78 20.22
C GLN A 75 -10.75 -16.27 21.56
N LEU A 76 -11.21 -15.33 22.37
CA LEU A 76 -11.83 -15.61 23.65
C LEU A 76 -13.33 -15.28 23.60
N GLY A 77 -14.11 -16.10 24.32
CA GLY A 77 -15.48 -15.78 24.69
C GLY A 77 -15.52 -15.47 26.17
N CYS A 78 -16.01 -14.30 26.52
CA CYS A 78 -16.09 -13.79 27.88
C CYS A 78 -17.51 -13.29 28.19
N ILE A 79 -17.75 -12.99 29.46
CA ILE A 79 -18.96 -12.26 29.92
C ILE A 79 -18.56 -10.87 30.37
N ALA A 80 -19.37 -9.86 30.05
CA ALA A 80 -19.16 -8.50 30.55
C ALA A 80 -19.69 -8.37 32.00
N ASP A 81 -18.89 -7.81 32.92
CA ASP A 81 -19.37 -7.43 34.24
C ASP A 81 -20.00 -6.02 34.23
N LYS A 82 -20.57 -5.59 35.38
CA LYS A 82 -21.18 -4.27 35.55
C LYS A 82 -20.21 -3.10 35.32
N GLY A 83 -18.91 -3.32 35.47
CA GLY A 83 -17.85 -2.33 35.24
C GLY A 83 -17.26 -2.38 33.83
N GLY A 84 -17.82 -3.18 32.92
CA GLY A 84 -17.32 -3.37 31.57
C GLY A 84 -16.03 -4.20 31.49
N ARG A 85 -15.70 -4.97 32.55
CA ARG A 85 -14.59 -5.92 32.52
C ARG A 85 -15.04 -7.20 31.83
N LEU A 86 -14.09 -7.88 31.20
CA LEU A 86 -14.31 -9.20 30.63
C LEU A 86 -13.93 -10.27 31.65
N VAL A 87 -14.91 -11.07 32.06
CA VAL A 87 -14.79 -12.14 33.06
C VAL A 87 -15.25 -13.47 32.48
N ASP A 88 -14.96 -14.57 33.18
CA ASP A 88 -15.31 -15.93 32.77
C ASP A 88 -14.90 -16.28 31.34
N CYS A 89 -13.71 -15.82 30.97
CA CYS A 89 -13.19 -15.99 29.65
C CYS A 89 -12.74 -17.41 29.36
N LYS A 90 -13.11 -17.93 28.19
CA LYS A 90 -12.69 -19.24 27.66
C LYS A 90 -12.08 -19.06 26.28
N VAL A 91 -11.06 -19.87 25.97
CA VAL A 91 -10.49 -19.93 24.64
C VAL A 91 -11.51 -20.60 23.72
N LEU A 92 -11.95 -19.87 22.68
CA LEU A 92 -12.82 -20.42 21.65
C LEU A 92 -12.01 -21.03 20.50
N ARG A 93 -10.89 -20.37 20.18
CA ARG A 93 -10.01 -20.78 19.08
C ARG A 93 -8.61 -20.22 19.30
N GLU A 94 -7.59 -20.98 18.88
CA GLU A 94 -6.23 -20.47 18.68
C GLU A 94 -5.67 -20.97 17.35
N ASP A 95 -4.77 -20.18 16.76
CA ASP A 95 -4.12 -20.47 15.50
C ASP A 95 -2.68 -19.93 15.53
N PRO A 96 -1.64 -20.76 15.38
CA PRO A 96 -1.69 -22.23 15.28
C PRO A 96 -2.13 -22.91 16.59
N VAL A 97 -2.85 -24.02 16.45
CA VAL A 97 -3.37 -24.81 17.59
C VAL A 97 -2.23 -25.38 18.42
N GLY A 98 -2.38 -25.38 19.77
CA GLY A 98 -1.43 -25.98 20.71
C GLY A 98 -0.10 -25.23 20.83
N ARG A 99 -0.07 -23.94 20.47
CA ARG A 99 1.11 -23.08 20.60
C ARG A 99 1.04 -22.11 21.78
N GLY A 100 0.01 -22.19 22.61
CA GLY A 100 -0.15 -21.40 23.82
C GLY A 100 -0.68 -19.98 23.60
N PHE A 101 -1.19 -19.66 22.41
CA PHE A 101 -1.77 -18.34 22.13
C PHE A 101 -3.08 -18.12 22.89
N GLY A 102 -3.84 -19.20 23.14
CA GLY A 102 -5.05 -19.14 23.98
C GLY A 102 -4.75 -18.73 25.42
N GLU A 103 -3.75 -19.34 26.03
CA GLU A 103 -3.28 -19.03 27.39
C GLU A 103 -2.72 -17.60 27.44
N ALA A 104 -1.92 -17.22 26.45
CA ALA A 104 -1.41 -15.86 26.32
C ALA A 104 -2.54 -14.82 26.28
N ALA A 105 -3.61 -15.11 25.52
CA ALA A 105 -4.79 -14.21 25.45
C ALA A 105 -5.51 -14.13 26.81
N LEU A 106 -5.69 -15.25 27.51
CA LEU A 106 -6.28 -15.26 28.86
C LEU A 106 -5.44 -14.43 29.86
N SER A 107 -4.11 -14.43 29.73
CA SER A 107 -3.23 -13.67 30.62
C SER A 107 -3.35 -12.16 30.45
N VAL A 108 -3.79 -11.67 29.27
CA VAL A 108 -3.85 -10.24 28.94
C VAL A 108 -5.27 -9.68 28.81
N VAL A 109 -6.30 -10.51 28.69
CA VAL A 109 -7.67 -10.04 28.50
C VAL A 109 -8.15 -9.13 29.64
N GLY A 110 -7.60 -9.29 30.84
CA GLY A 110 -7.89 -8.45 31.99
C GLY A 110 -7.57 -6.95 31.80
N TYR A 111 -6.77 -6.58 30.80
CA TYR A 111 -6.52 -5.17 30.43
C TYR A 111 -7.63 -4.57 29.56
N GLU A 112 -8.47 -5.39 28.94
CA GLU A 112 -9.56 -4.88 28.10
C GLU A 112 -10.75 -4.41 28.95
N ARG A 113 -11.40 -3.36 28.47
CA ARG A 113 -12.65 -2.83 29.02
C ARG A 113 -13.58 -2.47 27.88
N ILE A 114 -14.85 -2.72 28.07
CA ILE A 114 -15.91 -2.22 27.19
C ILE A 114 -16.73 -1.14 27.91
N ALA A 115 -17.44 -0.33 27.14
CA ALA A 115 -18.38 0.63 27.72
C ALA A 115 -19.46 -0.12 28.53
N THR A 116 -19.86 0.44 29.67
CA THR A 116 -20.84 -0.16 30.59
C THR A 116 -22.26 -0.14 30.04
N LYS A 117 -22.50 0.62 28.96
CA LYS A 117 -23.77 0.71 28.25
C LYS A 117 -23.54 0.52 26.75
N ASP A 118 -24.50 -0.06 26.08
CA ASP A 118 -24.50 -0.16 24.63
C ASP A 118 -24.89 1.17 23.94
N ALA A 119 -24.97 1.17 22.60
CA ALA A 119 -25.33 2.36 21.81
C ALA A 119 -26.75 2.86 22.07
N GLN A 120 -27.61 2.02 22.65
CA GLN A 120 -28.99 2.32 23.03
C GLN A 120 -29.13 2.71 24.51
N GLY A 121 -28.02 2.74 25.26
CA GLY A 121 -27.99 3.10 26.67
C GLY A 121 -28.29 1.94 27.64
N ALA A 122 -28.52 0.72 27.13
CA ALA A 122 -28.79 -0.45 27.97
C ALA A 122 -27.52 -1.03 28.61
N PRO A 123 -27.58 -1.55 29.85
CA PRO A 123 -26.43 -2.15 30.52
C PRO A 123 -25.86 -3.34 29.75
N VAL A 124 -24.52 -3.51 29.79
CA VAL A 124 -23.82 -4.61 29.15
C VAL A 124 -23.56 -5.80 30.07
N GLU A 125 -23.88 -5.68 31.35
CA GLU A 125 -23.69 -6.73 32.36
C GLU A 125 -24.35 -8.05 31.93
N GLY A 126 -23.63 -9.15 32.08
CA GLY A 126 -24.08 -10.49 31.71
C GLY A 126 -24.04 -10.79 30.21
N ARG A 127 -23.73 -9.81 29.36
CA ARG A 127 -23.72 -10.06 27.91
C ARG A 127 -22.45 -10.79 27.45
N PRO A 128 -22.58 -11.74 26.50
CA PRO A 128 -21.43 -12.42 25.92
C PRO A 128 -20.61 -11.49 25.04
N VAL A 129 -19.28 -11.53 25.20
CA VAL A 129 -18.31 -10.75 24.43
C VAL A 129 -17.34 -11.69 23.78
N ARG A 130 -17.12 -11.55 22.45
CA ARG A 130 -16.00 -12.19 21.76
C ARG A 130 -14.90 -11.15 21.52
N THR A 131 -13.66 -11.49 21.90
CA THR A 131 -12.49 -10.67 21.62
C THR A 131 -11.40 -11.52 21.00
N SER A 132 -10.58 -10.90 20.14
CA SER A 132 -9.50 -11.59 19.43
C SER A 132 -8.18 -10.87 19.67
N PHE A 133 -7.14 -11.65 19.84
CA PHE A 133 -5.78 -11.22 20.09
C PHE A 133 -4.87 -11.74 18.97
N GLU A 134 -3.97 -10.90 18.49
CA GLU A 134 -2.92 -11.30 17.57
C GLU A 134 -1.57 -11.04 18.24
N PHE A 135 -0.80 -12.09 18.43
CA PHE A 135 0.54 -12.06 19.02
C PHE A 135 1.56 -12.13 17.89
N LEU A 136 2.33 -11.05 17.73
CA LEU A 136 3.33 -10.95 16.68
C LEU A 136 4.62 -11.65 17.09
N ALA A 137 5.14 -12.52 16.21
CA ALA A 137 6.47 -13.09 16.39
C ALA A 137 7.55 -12.01 16.40
N PRO A 138 8.70 -12.25 17.03
CA PRO A 138 9.85 -11.34 16.95
C PRO A 138 10.20 -11.02 15.50
N GLY A 139 10.26 -9.72 15.16
CA GLY A 139 10.48 -9.24 13.80
C GLY A 139 9.23 -9.10 12.93
N ASP A 140 8.09 -9.65 13.34
CA ASP A 140 6.82 -9.40 12.66
C ASP A 140 6.21 -8.05 13.07
N ALA A 141 5.51 -7.41 12.14
CA ALA A 141 4.84 -6.13 12.37
C ALA A 141 3.51 -6.06 11.63
N ASN A 142 2.52 -5.45 12.27
CA ASN A 142 1.28 -5.07 11.60
C ASN A 142 1.47 -3.72 10.89
N PRO A 143 0.69 -3.46 9.81
CA PRO A 143 0.71 -2.15 9.16
C PRO A 143 0.33 -1.05 10.15
N ASP A 144 1.04 0.07 10.10
CA ASP A 144 0.69 1.31 10.81
C ASP A 144 0.75 2.47 9.83
N TRP A 145 0.14 3.59 10.20
CA TRP A 145 0.14 4.78 9.35
C TRP A 145 1.50 5.44 9.31
N VAL A 146 2.09 5.52 8.14
CA VAL A 146 3.27 6.33 7.86
C VAL A 146 2.85 7.74 7.50
N ARG A 147 1.75 7.88 6.73
CA ARG A 147 1.19 9.17 6.32
C ARG A 147 -0.33 9.11 6.29
N LYS A 148 -0.95 10.19 6.78
CA LYS A 148 -2.38 10.50 6.62
C LYS A 148 -2.52 11.87 5.98
N PRO A 149 -3.55 12.11 5.16
CA PRO A 149 -3.87 13.46 4.71
C PRO A 149 -4.01 14.42 5.89
N ASN A 150 -3.50 15.63 5.72
CA ASN A 150 -3.68 16.70 6.72
C ASN A 150 -4.99 17.46 6.46
N GLY A 151 -5.34 18.38 7.38
CA GLY A 151 -6.57 19.14 7.29
C GLY A 151 -6.70 19.98 5.99
N ALA A 152 -5.59 20.48 5.45
CA ALA A 152 -5.60 21.23 4.20
C ALA A 152 -5.91 20.33 2.99
N GLU A 153 -5.30 19.15 2.94
CA GLU A 153 -5.55 18.18 1.89
C GLU A 153 -7.00 17.65 1.93
N ILE A 154 -7.53 17.43 3.14
CA ILE A 154 -8.94 17.06 3.34
C ILE A 154 -9.85 18.19 2.87
N ALA A 155 -9.51 19.45 3.17
CA ALA A 155 -10.27 20.62 2.74
C ALA A 155 -10.25 20.82 1.22
N ASN A 156 -9.14 20.52 0.55
CA ASN A 156 -9.00 20.68 -0.91
C ASN A 156 -9.94 19.76 -1.72
N VAL A 157 -10.38 18.65 -1.14
CA VAL A 157 -11.34 17.73 -1.76
C VAL A 157 -12.74 17.86 -1.15
N PHE A 158 -13.04 18.99 -0.49
CA PHE A 158 -14.35 19.21 0.09
C PHE A 158 -15.42 19.19 -1.03
N PRO A 159 -16.48 18.36 -0.92
CA PRO A 159 -17.47 18.26 -1.98
C PRO A 159 -18.19 19.58 -2.22
N LYS A 160 -18.25 20.02 -3.49
CA LYS A 160 -18.87 21.30 -3.85
C LYS A 160 -20.30 21.42 -3.35
N MET A 161 -21.13 20.38 -3.51
CA MET A 161 -22.53 20.39 -3.04
C MET A 161 -22.66 20.57 -1.52
N ALA A 162 -21.73 19.96 -0.76
CA ALA A 162 -21.70 20.09 0.69
C ALA A 162 -21.19 21.49 1.10
N LEU A 163 -20.22 22.04 0.36
CA LEU A 163 -19.71 23.40 0.56
C LEU A 163 -20.77 24.46 0.30
N ASP A 164 -21.52 24.33 -0.80
CA ASP A 164 -22.62 25.24 -1.16
C ASP A 164 -23.73 25.25 -0.11
N LYS A 165 -23.97 24.10 0.54
CA LYS A 165 -24.95 23.95 1.62
C LYS A 165 -24.36 24.20 3.02
N ARG A 166 -23.05 24.46 3.14
CA ARG A 166 -22.31 24.63 4.39
C ARG A 166 -22.46 23.46 5.35
N VAL A 167 -22.44 22.23 4.84
CA VAL A 167 -22.64 21.01 5.66
C VAL A 167 -21.31 20.26 5.74
N GLY A 168 -20.88 19.95 6.96
CA GLY A 168 -19.81 18.99 7.21
C GLY A 168 -20.29 17.55 6.98
N GLY A 169 -19.38 16.59 6.92
CA GLY A 169 -19.76 15.21 6.67
C GLY A 169 -18.68 14.19 7.00
N LYS A 170 -19.05 12.94 6.80
CA LYS A 170 -18.18 11.80 7.02
C LYS A 170 -18.27 10.84 5.84
N ALA A 171 -17.16 10.22 5.50
CA ALA A 171 -17.12 9.05 4.63
C ALA A 171 -16.33 7.93 5.29
N VAL A 172 -16.70 6.70 5.00
CA VAL A 172 -15.93 5.52 5.35
C VAL A 172 -15.58 4.81 4.05
N ILE A 173 -14.29 4.69 3.77
CA ILE A 173 -13.79 3.95 2.62
C ILE A 173 -13.08 2.67 3.08
N ARG A 174 -13.09 1.65 2.24
CA ARG A 174 -12.33 0.42 2.44
C ARG A 174 -11.38 0.23 1.28
N CYS A 175 -10.11 0.02 1.57
CA CYS A 175 -9.04 -0.19 0.61
C CYS A 175 -8.26 -1.46 0.94
N LYS A 176 -7.48 -1.96 -0.01
CA LYS A 176 -6.45 -2.97 0.23
C LYS A 176 -5.10 -2.27 0.38
N ALA A 177 -4.33 -2.66 1.40
CA ALA A 177 -2.96 -2.20 1.55
C ALA A 177 -2.00 -3.10 0.76
N THR A 178 -1.21 -2.52 -0.14
CA THR A 178 -0.18 -3.26 -0.90
C THR A 178 1.02 -3.63 -0.03
N VAL A 179 1.94 -4.41 -0.56
CA VAL A 179 3.21 -4.75 0.10
C VAL A 179 4.01 -3.49 0.41
N GLU A 180 3.95 -2.48 -0.45
CA GLU A 180 4.66 -1.20 -0.33
C GLU A 180 3.92 -0.20 0.58
N GLY A 181 2.73 -0.55 1.09
CA GLY A 181 1.92 0.30 1.96
C GLY A 181 1.06 1.33 1.23
N PHE A 182 0.87 1.20 -0.10
CA PHE A 182 -0.13 1.98 -0.82
C PHE A 182 -1.53 1.43 -0.58
N LEU A 183 -2.52 2.27 -0.79
CA LEU A 183 -3.91 1.86 -0.78
C LEU A 183 -4.43 1.71 -2.20
N GLU A 184 -5.04 0.57 -2.50
CA GLU A 184 -5.62 0.24 -3.80
C GLU A 184 -7.01 -0.40 -3.65
N ALA A 185 -7.73 -0.55 -4.77
CA ALA A 185 -9.07 -1.13 -4.79
C ALA A 185 -10.01 -0.51 -3.73
N CYS A 186 -9.93 0.81 -3.57
CA CYS A 186 -10.73 1.55 -2.60
C CYS A 186 -12.19 1.63 -3.03
N ARG A 187 -13.11 1.44 -2.08
CA ARG A 187 -14.54 1.60 -2.27
C ARG A 187 -15.18 2.33 -1.11
N VAL A 188 -16.25 3.05 -1.38
CA VAL A 188 -17.05 3.71 -0.35
C VAL A 188 -17.91 2.66 0.37
N LEU A 189 -17.89 2.66 1.69
CA LEU A 189 -18.78 1.86 2.53
C LEU A 189 -20.00 2.66 2.97
N SER A 190 -19.79 3.92 3.32
CA SER A 190 -20.86 4.83 3.75
C SER A 190 -20.44 6.28 3.59
N GLU A 191 -21.44 7.17 3.44
CA GLU A 191 -21.25 8.62 3.58
C GLU A 191 -22.43 9.24 4.36
N THR A 192 -22.16 10.31 5.05
CA THR A 192 -23.15 11.06 5.83
C THR A 192 -22.81 12.56 5.76
N PRO A 193 -23.75 13.43 5.36
CA PRO A 193 -25.08 13.12 4.81
C PRO A 193 -25.01 12.39 3.47
N ALA A 194 -25.99 11.55 3.19
CA ALA A 194 -26.07 10.84 1.91
C ALA A 194 -26.22 11.81 0.74
N GLY A 195 -25.63 11.49 -0.40
CA GLY A 195 -25.73 12.27 -1.64
C GLY A 195 -24.94 13.57 -1.65
N MET A 196 -24.08 13.82 -0.65
CA MET A 196 -23.17 15.00 -0.62
C MET A 196 -21.81 14.74 -1.27
N ASN A 197 -21.56 13.53 -1.76
CA ASN A 197 -20.32 13.09 -2.39
C ASN A 197 -19.07 13.08 -1.48
N PHE A 198 -19.25 12.94 -0.17
CA PHE A 198 -18.14 12.75 0.75
C PHE A 198 -17.40 11.43 0.49
N GLY A 199 -18.12 10.40 0.00
CA GLY A 199 -17.53 9.15 -0.42
C GLY A 199 -16.55 9.33 -1.58
N GLY A 200 -16.93 10.07 -2.62
CA GLY A 200 -16.06 10.43 -3.74
C GLY A 200 -14.84 11.22 -3.29
N ALA A 201 -15.01 12.20 -2.40
CA ALA A 201 -13.92 12.96 -1.80
C ALA A 201 -12.96 12.05 -1.00
N GLY A 202 -13.50 11.08 -0.27
CA GLY A 202 -12.68 10.07 0.44
C GLY A 202 -11.83 9.22 -0.50
N LEU A 203 -12.37 8.81 -1.65
CA LEU A 203 -11.62 8.08 -2.66
C LEU A 203 -10.50 8.94 -3.28
N GLN A 204 -10.72 10.24 -3.49
CA GLN A 204 -9.68 11.17 -3.95
C GLN A 204 -8.53 11.32 -2.96
N LEU A 205 -8.77 11.17 -1.66
CA LEU A 205 -7.74 11.19 -0.63
C LEU A 205 -6.97 9.87 -0.51
N ALA A 206 -7.51 8.75 -0.96
CA ALA A 206 -6.92 7.43 -0.78
C ALA A 206 -5.43 7.35 -1.24
N PRO A 207 -5.00 7.93 -2.38
CA PRO A 207 -3.61 7.92 -2.79
C PRO A 207 -2.65 8.67 -1.85
N GLN A 208 -3.17 9.51 -0.97
CA GLN A 208 -2.36 10.31 -0.05
C GLN A 208 -2.09 9.59 1.27
N PHE A 209 -2.77 8.49 1.53
CA PHE A 209 -2.48 7.65 2.69
C PHE A 209 -1.29 6.73 2.41
N ARG A 210 -0.49 6.46 3.43
CA ARG A 210 0.61 5.48 3.41
C ARG A 210 0.62 4.69 4.69
N MET A 211 0.85 3.42 4.56
CA MET A 211 1.05 2.49 5.67
C MET A 211 2.45 1.91 5.64
N SER A 212 2.95 1.47 6.79
CA SER A 212 4.10 0.57 6.83
C SER A 212 3.70 -0.80 6.26
N PRO A 213 4.61 -1.54 5.62
CA PRO A 213 4.35 -2.91 5.25
C PRO A 213 3.95 -3.78 6.43
N LYS A 214 3.09 -4.74 6.19
CA LYS A 214 2.89 -5.86 7.10
C LYS A 214 4.09 -6.79 6.98
N ILE A 215 4.73 -7.12 8.11
CA ILE A 215 5.88 -8.04 8.12
C ILE A 215 5.44 -9.35 8.72
N ARG A 216 5.77 -10.44 8.04
CA ARG A 216 5.58 -11.82 8.52
C ARG A 216 6.79 -12.67 8.11
N GLY A 217 7.40 -13.34 9.10
CA GLY A 217 8.62 -14.14 8.90
C GLY A 217 9.77 -13.30 8.33
N GLY A 218 9.91 -12.02 8.75
CA GLY A 218 10.92 -11.08 8.28
C GLY A 218 10.72 -10.56 6.86
N ARG A 219 9.59 -10.85 6.20
CA ARG A 219 9.28 -10.41 4.83
C ARG A 219 8.06 -9.51 4.79
N ALA A 220 8.08 -8.51 3.91
CA ALA A 220 6.91 -7.70 3.64
C ALA A 220 5.84 -8.53 2.90
N VAL A 221 4.60 -8.47 3.40
CA VAL A 221 3.43 -9.12 2.81
C VAL A 221 2.30 -8.10 2.65
N PRO A 222 1.28 -8.35 1.80
CA PRO A 222 0.14 -7.44 1.67
C PRO A 222 -0.52 -7.16 3.01
N GLY A 223 -0.87 -5.89 3.26
CA GLY A 223 -1.43 -5.43 4.54
C GLY A 223 -2.87 -5.87 4.80
N GLY A 224 -3.57 -6.34 3.77
CA GLY A 224 -4.99 -6.72 3.88
C GLY A 224 -5.95 -5.54 3.73
N ASP A 225 -7.19 -5.72 4.16
CA ASP A 225 -8.24 -4.70 4.10
C ASP A 225 -8.05 -3.64 5.19
N VAL A 226 -8.15 -2.37 4.81
CA VAL A 226 -8.08 -1.21 5.70
C VAL A 226 -9.35 -0.39 5.55
N THR A 227 -10.01 -0.11 6.67
CA THR A 227 -11.20 0.75 6.70
C THR A 227 -10.82 2.11 7.27
N ILE A 228 -11.13 3.16 6.53
CA ILE A 228 -10.67 4.53 6.81
C ILE A 228 -11.90 5.44 6.97
N PRO A 229 -12.21 5.87 8.19
CA PRO A 229 -13.16 6.95 8.43
C PRO A 229 -12.48 8.29 8.17
N ILE A 230 -13.14 9.16 7.39
CA ILE A 230 -12.70 10.51 7.09
C ILE A 230 -13.82 11.46 7.48
N THR A 231 -13.48 12.56 8.15
CA THR A 231 -14.46 13.56 8.59
C THR A 231 -14.07 14.91 8.00
N TRP A 232 -15.04 15.60 7.44
CA TRP A 232 -14.98 17.01 7.03
C TRP A 232 -15.81 17.82 8.02
N GLU A 233 -15.16 18.76 8.70
CA GLU A 233 -15.86 19.69 9.59
C GLU A 233 -16.69 20.66 8.78
N GLU A 234 -17.78 21.17 9.38
CA GLU A 234 -18.60 22.22 8.78
C GLU A 234 -17.74 23.46 8.49
N PRO A 235 -17.84 24.04 7.26
CA PRO A 235 -17.08 25.23 6.91
C PRO A 235 -17.46 26.41 7.81
N ARG A 236 -16.54 26.86 8.64
CA ARG A 236 -16.72 28.00 9.53
C ARG A 236 -16.26 29.30 8.84
N GLY A 237 -17.22 30.19 8.53
CA GLY A 237 -16.94 31.53 8.02
C GLY A 237 -16.58 31.60 6.55
N SER A 238 -16.45 32.85 6.05
CA SER A 238 -16.02 33.17 4.69
C SER A 238 -14.50 33.30 4.54
N ALA A 239 -13.74 32.88 5.56
CA ALA A 239 -12.28 32.92 5.46
C ALA A 239 -11.83 31.98 4.35
N PRO A 240 -11.02 32.44 3.38
CA PRO A 240 -10.38 31.53 2.44
C PRO A 240 -9.61 30.50 3.26
N ILE A 241 -9.80 29.23 2.92
CA ILE A 241 -9.03 28.15 3.52
C ILE A 241 -7.57 28.45 3.16
N ASN A 242 -6.82 29.00 4.13
CA ASN A 242 -5.41 29.35 3.92
C ASN A 242 -4.61 28.06 3.95
N THR A 243 -4.79 27.25 2.88
CA THR A 243 -4.13 25.98 2.71
C THR A 243 -2.73 26.26 2.19
N THR A 244 -1.74 26.22 3.08
CA THR A 244 -0.36 26.11 2.64
C THR A 244 -0.28 24.87 1.75
N ALA A 245 -0.06 25.08 0.46
CA ALA A 245 0.00 23.98 -0.50
C ALA A 245 1.12 23.00 -0.10
N ILE A 246 0.78 21.72 -0.07
CA ILE A 246 1.74 20.65 0.23
C ILE A 246 2.07 19.95 -1.07
N VAL A 247 3.34 19.97 -1.42
CA VAL A 247 3.88 19.25 -2.55
C VAL A 247 4.27 17.85 -2.07
N LEU A 248 3.66 16.83 -2.65
CA LEU A 248 3.87 15.43 -2.25
C LEU A 248 4.99 14.74 -3.03
N ASP A 249 5.27 15.26 -4.21
CA ASP A 249 6.22 14.65 -5.12
C ASP A 249 6.84 15.70 -6.03
N PRO A 250 7.71 16.53 -5.47
CA PRO A 250 8.43 17.52 -6.27
C PRO A 250 9.42 16.84 -7.22
N PRO A 251 9.76 17.50 -8.33
CA PRO A 251 10.86 17.03 -9.18
C PRO A 251 12.18 17.23 -8.44
N TRP A 252 12.72 16.15 -7.89
CA TRP A 252 13.97 16.23 -7.14
C TRP A 252 15.18 16.40 -8.07
N ASN A 253 16.06 17.31 -7.71
CA ASN A 253 17.35 17.50 -8.36
C ASN A 253 18.45 16.71 -7.65
N ARG A 254 18.35 16.58 -6.33
CA ARG A 254 19.23 15.76 -5.50
C ARG A 254 18.42 15.11 -4.37
N VAL A 255 18.80 13.91 -4.01
CA VAL A 255 18.26 13.14 -2.88
C VAL A 255 19.42 12.34 -2.24
N PRO A 256 19.26 11.77 -1.05
CA PRO A 256 20.25 10.86 -0.49
C PRO A 256 20.51 9.66 -1.40
N THR A 257 21.78 9.32 -1.54
CA THR A 257 22.23 8.08 -2.19
C THR A 257 21.86 6.87 -1.33
N LEU A 258 21.96 5.67 -1.91
CA LEU A 258 21.78 4.45 -1.13
C LEU A 258 22.80 4.34 0.02
N ALA A 259 24.05 4.74 -0.23
CA ALA A 259 25.10 4.72 0.77
C ALA A 259 24.80 5.68 1.94
N GLU A 260 24.33 6.90 1.64
CA GLU A 260 23.96 7.89 2.65
C GLU A 260 22.76 7.43 3.49
N LEU A 261 21.74 6.78 2.86
CA LEU A 261 20.61 6.16 3.57
C LEU A 261 21.07 5.03 4.49
N SER A 262 21.94 4.15 4.02
CA SER A 262 22.48 3.04 4.79
C SER A 262 23.33 3.52 5.97
N ALA A 263 24.15 4.55 5.77
CA ALA A 263 24.97 5.16 6.82
C ALA A 263 24.14 5.85 7.91
N ALA A 264 22.94 6.31 7.57
CA ALA A 264 22.01 6.96 8.49
C ALA A 264 21.17 5.98 9.33
N TRP A 265 21.40 4.66 9.19
CA TRP A 265 20.69 3.65 9.98
C TRP A 265 20.88 3.89 11.48
N PRO A 266 19.80 4.06 12.28
CA PRO A 266 19.94 4.41 13.67
C PRO A 266 20.50 3.24 14.51
N LYS A 267 21.46 3.50 15.40
CA LYS A 267 21.99 2.49 16.33
C LYS A 267 20.91 1.85 17.21
N ALA A 268 19.87 2.61 17.57
CA ALA A 268 18.72 2.13 18.35
C ALA A 268 17.79 1.18 17.58
N ALA A 269 18.01 0.98 16.27
CA ALA A 269 17.20 0.12 15.41
C ALA A 269 17.69 -1.33 15.34
N THR A 270 18.59 -1.75 16.26
CA THR A 270 19.06 -3.13 16.35
C THR A 270 17.89 -4.12 16.38
N GLY A 271 17.93 -5.14 15.55
CA GLY A 271 16.87 -6.16 15.43
C GLY A 271 15.60 -5.71 14.73
N VAL A 272 15.62 -4.52 14.12
CA VAL A 272 14.51 -4.02 13.28
C VAL A 272 14.90 -4.24 11.80
N PRO A 273 14.12 -4.98 11.00
CA PRO A 273 14.51 -5.28 9.61
C PRO A 273 14.38 -4.06 8.68
N PHE A 274 13.48 -3.12 9.01
CA PHE A 274 13.34 -1.86 8.28
C PHE A 274 12.65 -0.81 9.16
N GLY A 275 12.83 0.46 8.78
CA GLY A 275 12.17 1.58 9.43
C GLY A 275 11.63 2.59 8.45
N GLN A 276 10.70 3.41 8.90
CA GLN A 276 10.09 4.46 8.12
C GLN A 276 9.98 5.74 8.93
N ALA A 277 10.09 6.86 8.22
CA ALA A 277 9.73 8.16 8.76
C ALA A 277 9.08 9.01 7.67
N ALA A 278 8.31 9.99 8.06
CA ALA A 278 7.87 11.04 7.15
C ALA A 278 8.13 12.40 7.79
N LEU A 279 8.65 13.31 6.99
CA LEU A 279 8.91 14.68 7.39
C LEU A 279 7.97 15.61 6.65
N ARG A 280 7.60 16.71 7.30
CA ARG A 280 7.02 17.89 6.68
C ARG A 280 7.98 19.03 6.77
N CYS A 281 8.47 19.49 5.63
CA CYS A 281 9.49 20.51 5.51
C CYS A 281 8.94 21.77 4.83
N VAL A 282 9.51 22.92 5.12
CA VAL A 282 9.29 24.16 4.35
C VAL A 282 10.20 24.16 3.12
N LEU A 283 9.61 24.37 1.93
CA LEU A 283 10.34 24.47 0.67
C LEU A 283 10.85 25.91 0.49
N MET A 284 12.16 26.04 0.35
CA MET A 284 12.80 27.32 0.07
C MET A 284 12.80 27.63 -1.44
N LYS A 285 12.87 28.89 -1.81
CA LYS A 285 12.99 29.33 -3.21
C LYS A 285 14.23 28.76 -3.92
N THR A 286 15.24 28.36 -3.16
CA THR A 286 16.45 27.70 -3.67
C THR A 286 16.24 26.21 -3.99
N GLY A 287 15.07 25.66 -3.68
CA GLY A 287 14.78 24.22 -3.75
C GLY A 287 15.23 23.42 -2.52
N GLN A 288 15.87 24.06 -1.57
CA GLN A 288 16.30 23.41 -0.31
C GLN A 288 15.12 23.24 0.65
N LEU A 289 15.19 22.22 1.50
CA LEU A 289 14.23 21.98 2.57
C LEU A 289 14.71 22.58 3.89
N ARG A 290 13.81 23.20 4.65
CA ARG A 290 14.05 23.77 5.99
C ARG A 290 12.93 23.41 6.95
N SER A 291 13.20 23.53 8.25
CA SER A 291 12.21 23.35 9.33
C SER A 291 11.40 22.07 9.11
N CYS A 292 12.11 20.94 9.06
CA CYS A 292 11.50 19.64 8.84
C CYS A 292 11.00 19.05 10.16
N ASP A 293 9.69 18.93 10.30
CA ASP A 293 9.04 18.28 11.43
C ASP A 293 8.82 16.80 11.14
N VAL A 294 9.08 15.93 12.12
CA VAL A 294 8.75 14.50 12.00
C VAL A 294 7.24 14.34 12.18
N ILE A 295 6.54 13.98 11.10
CA ILE A 295 5.09 13.75 11.14
C ILE A 295 4.73 12.29 11.42
N SER A 296 5.66 11.36 11.15
CA SER A 296 5.53 9.96 11.54
C SER A 296 6.87 9.27 11.67
N GLU A 297 6.94 8.25 12.53
CA GLU A 297 8.09 7.36 12.70
C GLU A 297 7.58 5.96 13.03
N ASN A 298 8.11 4.95 12.38
CA ASN A 298 7.77 3.55 12.61
C ASN A 298 9.00 2.64 12.42
N PRO A 299 9.39 1.79 13.40
CA PRO A 299 8.88 1.78 14.76
C PRO A 299 9.21 3.06 15.53
N ARG A 300 8.30 3.50 16.42
CA ARG A 300 8.48 4.73 17.20
C ARG A 300 9.67 4.59 18.16
N GLY A 301 10.38 5.70 18.36
CA GLY A 301 11.49 5.77 19.34
C GLY A 301 12.74 4.99 18.88
N LYS A 302 12.83 4.60 17.63
CA LYS A 302 14.00 3.91 17.08
C LYS A 302 14.98 4.84 16.34
N GLY A 303 14.67 6.14 16.32
CA GLY A 303 15.56 7.18 15.79
C GLY A 303 15.44 7.41 14.29
N PHE A 304 14.49 6.78 13.60
CA PHE A 304 14.28 6.96 12.15
C PHE A 304 13.82 8.38 11.79
N GLY A 305 13.03 9.01 12.66
CA GLY A 305 12.63 10.39 12.48
C GLY A 305 13.83 11.34 12.51
N LYS A 306 14.75 11.16 13.46
CA LYS A 306 15.99 11.94 13.55
C LYS A 306 16.91 11.69 12.36
N ALA A 307 17.08 10.43 11.96
CA ALA A 307 17.87 10.08 10.77
C ALA A 307 17.30 10.75 9.50
N ALA A 308 15.98 10.73 9.32
CA ALA A 308 15.32 11.44 8.22
C ALA A 308 15.59 12.96 8.27
N GLN A 309 15.48 13.59 9.44
CA GLN A 309 15.79 15.03 9.60
C GLN A 309 17.25 15.35 9.21
N ASP A 310 18.19 14.51 9.59
CA ASP A 310 19.60 14.72 9.23
C ASP A 310 19.82 14.59 7.71
N LEU A 311 19.15 13.62 7.07
CA LEU A 311 19.19 13.41 5.62
C LEU A 311 18.42 14.48 4.83
N SER A 312 17.46 15.16 5.44
CA SER A 312 16.62 16.16 4.73
C SER A 312 17.43 17.29 4.10
N LYS A 313 18.61 17.58 4.65
CA LYS A 313 19.56 18.59 4.15
C LYS A 313 20.14 18.25 2.78
N LEU A 314 20.09 16.98 2.39
CA LEU A 314 20.59 16.48 1.11
C LEU A 314 19.59 16.63 -0.03
N PHE A 315 18.34 16.95 0.29
CA PHE A 315 17.29 17.11 -0.70
C PHE A 315 17.32 18.49 -1.36
N LEU A 316 17.20 18.48 -2.68
CA LEU A 316 17.10 19.69 -3.49
C LEU A 316 15.99 19.47 -4.51
N VAL A 317 14.97 20.31 -4.46
CA VAL A 317 13.88 20.35 -5.48
C VAL A 317 14.38 21.11 -6.69
N ASN A 318 14.08 20.62 -7.88
CA ASN A 318 14.29 21.36 -9.13
C ASN A 318 13.19 22.43 -9.27
N ILE A 319 13.50 23.66 -8.95
CA ILE A 319 12.58 24.80 -9.08
C ILE A 319 12.99 25.61 -10.30
N GLY A 320 12.11 25.62 -11.33
CA GLY A 320 12.30 26.49 -12.49
C GLY A 320 12.14 27.97 -12.13
N PRO A 321 12.73 28.90 -12.91
CA PRO A 321 12.60 30.35 -12.66
C PRO A 321 11.15 30.85 -12.61
N ALA A 322 10.26 30.25 -13.41
CA ALA A 322 8.83 30.57 -13.41
C ALA A 322 8.13 30.08 -12.12
N ASP A 323 8.59 28.96 -11.58
CA ASP A 323 7.98 28.31 -10.41
C ASP A 323 8.42 28.94 -9.09
N ALA A 324 9.59 29.58 -9.06
CA ALA A 324 10.17 30.18 -7.85
C ALA A 324 9.27 31.26 -7.21
N LYS A 325 8.39 31.91 -7.99
CA LYS A 325 7.39 32.84 -7.49
C LYS A 325 6.17 32.13 -6.90
N THR A 326 5.83 30.97 -7.44
CA THR A 326 4.65 30.18 -7.09
C THR A 326 4.87 29.35 -5.83
N PHE A 327 6.08 28.85 -5.61
CA PHE A 327 6.44 27.97 -4.47
C PHE A 327 6.80 28.70 -3.17
N LYS A 328 6.45 29.96 -3.04
CA LYS A 328 6.64 30.68 -1.78
C LYS A 328 5.74 30.06 -0.69
N ASP A 329 6.37 29.63 0.41
CA ASP A 329 5.73 29.06 1.59
C ASP A 329 5.07 27.68 1.40
N TYR A 330 5.36 26.97 0.30
CA TYR A 330 4.95 25.58 0.15
C TYR A 330 5.65 24.67 1.17
N LYS A 331 4.91 23.66 1.62
CA LYS A 331 5.47 22.54 2.39
C LYS A 331 5.67 21.34 1.49
N VAL A 332 6.64 20.50 1.85
CA VAL A 332 6.93 19.24 1.17
C VAL A 332 6.85 18.12 2.19
N ASP A 333 6.06 17.10 1.91
CA ASP A 333 6.06 15.88 2.68
C ASP A 333 7.05 14.89 2.05
N VAL A 334 8.06 14.50 2.83
CA VAL A 334 9.12 13.59 2.38
C VAL A 334 9.03 12.28 3.16
N PRO A 335 8.59 11.20 2.53
CA PRO A 335 8.66 9.86 3.13
C PRO A 335 10.10 9.33 3.07
N PHE A 336 10.46 8.50 4.06
CA PHE A 336 11.72 7.78 4.13
C PHE A 336 11.47 6.31 4.44
N ARG A 337 12.19 5.43 3.74
CA ARG A 337 12.28 4.00 4.01
C ARG A 337 13.73 3.62 4.25
N PHE A 338 14.00 3.15 5.45
CA PHE A 338 15.30 2.65 5.85
C PHE A 338 15.29 1.12 5.86
N ARG A 339 16.35 0.51 5.38
CA ARG A 339 16.56 -0.95 5.43
C ARG A 339 17.80 -1.25 6.25
N ASP A 340 17.76 -2.36 6.97
CA ASP A 340 18.93 -2.81 7.72
C ASP A 340 20.11 -3.05 6.78
N PRO A 341 21.23 -2.32 6.92
CA PRO A 341 22.40 -2.51 6.07
C PRO A 341 23.03 -3.89 6.22
N ALA A 342 22.82 -4.57 7.36
CA ALA A 342 23.34 -5.91 7.62
C ALA A 342 22.50 -7.01 6.94
N ALA A 343 21.26 -6.71 6.58
CA ALA A 343 20.35 -7.64 5.91
C ALA A 343 19.57 -6.91 4.79
N PRO A 344 20.26 -6.46 3.73
CA PRO A 344 19.65 -5.65 2.70
C PRO A 344 18.59 -6.45 1.93
N GLU A 345 17.34 -6.00 1.99
CA GLU A 345 16.26 -6.52 1.15
C GLU A 345 16.46 -6.05 -0.29
N ALA A 346 16.14 -6.91 -1.27
CA ALA A 346 16.17 -6.55 -2.67
C ALA A 346 15.23 -5.36 -2.94
N ARG A 347 15.79 -4.25 -3.44
CA ARG A 347 15.02 -3.07 -3.82
C ARG A 347 14.39 -3.29 -5.19
N LYS A 348 13.14 -2.89 -5.34
CA LYS A 348 12.41 -2.98 -6.60
C LYS A 348 11.75 -1.64 -6.91
N LEU A 349 11.93 -1.16 -8.13
CA LEU A 349 11.21 0.00 -8.64
C LEU A 349 9.80 -0.43 -9.05
N THR A 350 8.79 0.03 -8.30
CA THR A 350 7.39 -0.38 -8.52
C THR A 350 6.63 0.60 -9.41
N LYS A 351 6.91 1.89 -9.29
CA LYS A 351 6.23 2.97 -10.03
C LYS A 351 7.27 4.00 -10.49
N PRO A 352 7.89 3.80 -11.67
CA PRO A 352 8.84 4.76 -12.21
C PRO A 352 8.14 6.10 -12.49
N ARG A 353 8.77 7.20 -12.10
CA ARG A 353 8.26 8.55 -12.34
C ARG A 353 9.29 9.35 -13.12
N TRP A 354 8.82 9.97 -14.19
CA TRP A 354 9.67 10.72 -15.11
C TRP A 354 9.53 12.22 -14.82
N ILE A 355 10.65 12.91 -14.67
CA ILE A 355 10.71 14.38 -14.64
C ILE A 355 11.14 14.97 -15.98
N ARG A 356 11.75 14.18 -16.83
CA ARG A 356 12.03 14.54 -18.21
C ARG A 356 11.90 13.33 -19.11
N THR A 357 11.17 13.49 -20.19
CA THR A 357 11.05 12.53 -21.29
C THR A 357 11.59 13.15 -22.57
N LEU A 358 11.83 12.34 -23.59
CA LEU A 358 12.21 12.84 -24.90
C LEU A 358 10.97 13.46 -25.58
N SER A 359 11.16 14.59 -26.26
CA SER A 359 10.08 15.23 -27.05
C SER A 359 9.78 14.44 -28.33
N ALA A 360 8.67 14.75 -28.99
CA ALA A 360 8.32 14.14 -30.27
C ALA A 360 9.40 14.36 -31.34
N GLU A 361 9.95 15.57 -31.38
CA GLU A 361 11.06 15.91 -32.29
C GLU A 361 12.30 15.07 -31.97
N GLY A 362 12.69 14.98 -30.69
CA GLY A 362 13.80 14.15 -30.27
C GLY A 362 13.57 12.65 -30.57
N MET A 363 12.32 12.17 -30.47
CA MET A 363 11.98 10.81 -30.87
C MET A 363 12.15 10.59 -32.37
N ALA A 364 11.81 11.57 -33.21
CA ALA A 364 12.01 11.49 -34.67
C ALA A 364 13.49 11.49 -35.03
N GLU A 365 14.34 12.25 -34.32
CA GLU A 365 15.79 12.28 -34.53
C GLU A 365 16.48 10.93 -34.28
N VAL A 366 15.99 10.20 -33.28
CA VAL A 366 16.54 8.88 -32.91
C VAL A 366 15.85 7.71 -33.61
N TYR A 367 14.93 7.98 -34.55
CA TYR A 367 14.22 6.93 -35.28
C TYR A 367 15.19 6.08 -36.13
N PRO A 368 15.12 4.73 -36.09
CA PRO A 368 16.08 3.90 -36.79
C PRO A 368 16.05 4.07 -38.31
N GLN A 369 17.17 4.45 -38.91
CA GLN A 369 17.28 4.61 -40.36
C GLN A 369 16.99 3.31 -41.14
N ALA A 370 17.36 2.14 -40.56
CA ALA A 370 17.08 0.85 -41.16
C ALA A 370 15.57 0.60 -41.27
N ALA A 371 14.81 0.94 -40.22
CA ALA A 371 13.35 0.85 -40.22
C ALA A 371 12.72 1.81 -41.25
N ALA A 372 13.19 3.06 -41.28
CA ALA A 372 12.72 4.04 -42.27
C ALA A 372 12.96 3.58 -43.74
N LYS A 373 14.17 3.08 -44.04
CA LYS A 373 14.49 2.52 -45.37
C LYS A 373 13.66 1.29 -45.75
N ALA A 374 13.25 0.49 -44.74
CA ALA A 374 12.37 -0.67 -44.91
C ALA A 374 10.87 -0.28 -45.00
N GLY A 375 10.52 1.02 -44.94
CA GLY A 375 9.15 1.49 -44.97
C GLY A 375 8.35 1.15 -43.71
N VAL A 376 9.03 0.81 -42.62
CA VAL A 376 8.41 0.55 -41.31
C VAL A 376 8.20 1.89 -40.60
N THR A 377 6.96 2.22 -40.25
CA THR A 377 6.57 3.51 -39.66
C THR A 377 6.42 3.44 -38.14
N SER A 378 6.41 2.25 -37.52
CA SER A 378 6.31 2.08 -36.09
C SER A 378 7.07 0.87 -35.60
N GLY A 379 7.53 0.93 -34.34
CA GLY A 379 8.22 -0.17 -33.69
C GLY A 379 8.45 0.08 -32.20
N VAL A 380 8.89 -0.95 -31.51
CA VAL A 380 9.20 -0.88 -30.09
C VAL A 380 10.65 -1.32 -29.86
N GLY A 381 11.42 -0.49 -29.19
CA GLY A 381 12.70 -0.87 -28.62
C GLY A 381 12.65 -0.84 -27.10
N ALA A 382 13.49 -1.61 -26.44
CA ALA A 382 13.65 -1.50 -24.99
C ALA A 382 15.13 -1.37 -24.62
N ALA A 383 15.43 -0.52 -23.67
CA ALA A 383 16.77 -0.34 -23.11
C ALA A 383 16.78 -0.71 -21.63
N THR A 384 17.80 -1.46 -21.21
CA THR A 384 18.06 -1.74 -19.78
C THR A 384 19.20 -0.85 -19.32
N CYS A 385 18.93 -0.04 -18.28
CA CYS A 385 19.85 0.97 -17.75
C CYS A 385 19.97 0.84 -16.23
N THR A 386 21.08 1.38 -15.68
CA THR A 386 21.24 1.66 -14.25
C THR A 386 20.87 3.11 -13.98
N ILE A 387 20.14 3.36 -12.89
CA ILE A 387 19.71 4.70 -12.50
C ILE A 387 20.73 5.29 -11.50
N THR A 388 21.06 6.56 -11.66
CA THR A 388 21.93 7.30 -10.73
C THR A 388 21.15 7.98 -9.61
N ALA A 389 21.86 8.48 -8.59
CA ALA A 389 21.25 9.27 -7.50
C ALA A 389 20.61 10.59 -7.97
N THR A 390 20.88 11.04 -9.19
CA THR A 390 20.24 12.21 -9.81
C THR A 390 19.06 11.83 -10.70
N GLY A 391 18.79 10.52 -10.85
CA GLY A 391 17.71 9.99 -11.71
C GLY A 391 18.11 9.86 -13.19
N GLU A 392 19.37 10.09 -13.53
CA GLU A 392 19.89 9.87 -14.88
C GLU A 392 20.08 8.37 -15.16
N LEU A 393 20.01 8.01 -16.44
CA LEU A 393 20.11 6.64 -16.91
C LEU A 393 21.50 6.40 -17.51
N THR A 394 22.24 5.44 -16.95
CA THR A 394 23.62 5.13 -17.35
C THR A 394 23.79 3.65 -17.66
N GLY A 395 24.87 3.29 -18.38
CA GLY A 395 25.16 1.90 -18.71
C GLY A 395 24.08 1.21 -19.52
N CYS A 396 23.32 2.00 -20.31
CA CYS A 396 22.19 1.49 -21.07
C CYS A 396 22.59 0.51 -22.16
N LYS A 397 21.88 -0.61 -22.27
CA LYS A 397 22.08 -1.64 -23.29
C LYS A 397 20.73 -1.97 -23.93
N PRO A 398 20.70 -2.29 -25.24
CA PRO A 398 19.49 -2.81 -25.89
C PRO A 398 19.03 -4.09 -25.18
N ALA A 399 17.73 -4.20 -24.90
CA ALA A 399 17.14 -5.38 -24.24
C ALA A 399 16.30 -6.21 -25.22
N ARG A 400 15.48 -5.56 -26.01
CA ARG A 400 14.62 -6.19 -27.03
C ARG A 400 14.19 -5.17 -28.06
N GLU A 401 13.79 -5.65 -29.25
CA GLU A 401 13.16 -4.82 -30.27
C GLU A 401 12.10 -5.57 -31.07
N SER A 402 11.18 -4.86 -31.64
CA SER A 402 10.14 -5.38 -32.54
C SER A 402 9.74 -4.27 -33.54
N PRO A 403 9.82 -4.50 -34.83
CA PRO A 403 10.39 -5.69 -35.49
C PRO A 403 11.87 -5.90 -35.26
N ALA A 404 12.32 -7.16 -35.27
CA ALA A 404 13.71 -7.50 -35.02
C ALA A 404 14.65 -7.05 -36.16
N GLY A 405 15.88 -6.69 -35.85
CA GLY A 405 16.94 -6.37 -36.81
C GLY A 405 16.79 -4.99 -37.48
N LEU A 406 15.86 -4.15 -37.04
CA LEU A 406 15.61 -2.82 -37.60
C LEU A 406 16.22 -1.68 -36.77
N GLY A 407 16.91 -1.99 -35.66
CA GLY A 407 17.63 -1.03 -34.85
C GLY A 407 16.81 -0.29 -33.79
N PHE A 408 15.58 -0.69 -33.51
CA PHE A 408 14.74 -0.08 -32.47
C PHE A 408 15.34 -0.22 -31.06
N GLY A 409 16.07 -1.30 -30.80
CA GLY A 409 16.75 -1.49 -29.52
C GLY A 409 17.87 -0.47 -29.31
N ALA A 410 18.69 -0.21 -30.34
CA ALA A 410 19.72 0.82 -30.30
C ALA A 410 19.10 2.24 -30.19
N ALA A 411 18.06 2.50 -30.97
CA ALA A 411 17.32 3.77 -30.89
C ALA A 411 16.72 4.00 -29.50
N ALA A 412 16.22 2.96 -28.83
CA ALA A 412 15.72 3.06 -27.47
C ALA A 412 16.84 3.46 -26.49
N VAL A 413 18.08 2.96 -26.65
CA VAL A 413 19.22 3.40 -25.85
C VAL A 413 19.49 4.89 -26.03
N GLU A 414 19.48 5.40 -27.27
CA GLU A 414 19.67 6.83 -27.52
C GLU A 414 18.53 7.67 -26.94
N ALA A 415 17.28 7.24 -27.11
CA ALA A 415 16.12 7.92 -26.55
C ALA A 415 16.19 8.07 -25.02
N VAL A 416 16.53 6.99 -24.30
CA VAL A 416 16.52 7.01 -22.82
C VAL A 416 17.65 7.86 -22.24
N LYS A 417 18.74 8.14 -22.96
CA LYS A 417 19.82 9.03 -22.48
C LYS A 417 19.34 10.46 -22.20
N ALA A 418 18.32 10.93 -22.92
CA ALA A 418 17.72 12.23 -22.71
C ALA A 418 16.66 12.25 -21.59
N MET A 419 16.25 11.07 -21.14
CA MET A 419 15.22 10.93 -20.11
C MET A 419 15.84 11.02 -18.71
N ARG A 420 15.01 11.44 -17.73
CA ARG A 420 15.40 11.51 -16.33
C ARG A 420 14.26 11.08 -15.43
N MET A 421 14.53 10.17 -14.52
CA MET A 421 13.58 9.74 -13.49
C MET A 421 13.59 10.67 -12.28
N ASN A 422 12.47 10.70 -11.54
CA ASN A 422 12.50 11.29 -10.21
C ASN A 422 13.37 10.39 -9.32
N PRO A 423 14.47 10.90 -8.74
CA PRO A 423 15.41 10.07 -7.99
C PRO A 423 14.89 9.60 -6.63
N TRP A 424 13.72 10.06 -6.19
CA TRP A 424 13.06 9.66 -4.95
C TRP A 424 11.68 9.09 -5.22
N THR A 425 11.39 7.93 -4.64
CA THR A 425 10.09 7.29 -4.83
C THR A 425 9.06 7.83 -3.83
N LEU A 426 7.78 7.67 -4.13
CA LEU A 426 6.69 8.01 -3.21
C LEU A 426 6.71 7.15 -1.94
N GLU A 427 7.37 6.00 -1.98
CA GLU A 427 7.58 5.10 -0.85
C GLU A 427 8.69 5.56 0.09
N GLY A 428 9.47 6.54 -0.33
CA GLY A 428 10.58 7.08 0.47
C GLY A 428 11.90 6.36 0.27
N ASP A 429 12.15 5.90 -0.94
CA ASP A 429 13.37 5.19 -1.32
C ASP A 429 14.11 5.92 -2.43
N THR A 430 15.43 5.82 -2.46
CA THR A 430 16.21 6.29 -3.59
C THR A 430 16.16 5.30 -4.75
N VAL A 431 16.19 5.79 -5.99
CA VAL A 431 16.32 4.93 -7.18
C VAL A 431 17.78 4.63 -7.51
N ASP A 432 18.72 5.22 -6.79
CA ASP A 432 20.16 5.07 -6.97
C ASP A 432 20.59 3.61 -7.03
N GLY A 433 21.33 3.23 -8.08
CA GLY A 433 21.84 1.88 -8.31
C GLY A 433 20.79 0.86 -8.76
N LEU A 434 19.50 1.22 -8.93
CA LEU A 434 18.49 0.31 -9.46
C LEU A 434 18.65 0.12 -10.97
N THR A 435 18.35 -1.09 -11.44
CA THR A 435 18.26 -1.42 -12.86
C THR A 435 16.82 -1.35 -13.32
N VAL A 436 16.59 -0.71 -14.47
CA VAL A 436 15.26 -0.58 -15.09
C VAL A 436 15.33 -0.94 -16.56
N THR A 437 14.27 -1.64 -17.04
CA THR A 437 14.08 -1.87 -18.49
C THR A 437 12.95 -0.98 -18.97
N ILE A 438 13.26 -0.09 -19.91
CA ILE A 438 12.36 0.96 -20.39
C ILE A 438 11.95 0.63 -21.82
N PRO A 439 10.68 0.31 -22.07
CA PRO A 439 10.16 0.19 -23.43
C PRO A 439 9.96 1.59 -24.01
N VAL A 440 10.40 1.78 -25.24
CA VAL A 440 10.23 2.99 -26.03
C VAL A 440 9.46 2.63 -27.27
N GLN A 441 8.32 3.29 -27.50
CA GLN A 441 7.54 3.13 -28.70
C GLN A 441 7.89 4.24 -29.68
N PHE A 442 8.18 3.85 -30.92
CA PHE A 442 8.53 4.74 -32.03
C PHE A 442 7.39 4.77 -33.02
N SER A 443 7.01 5.96 -33.52
CA SER A 443 6.07 6.15 -34.62
C SER A 443 6.47 7.39 -35.40
N LEU A 444 6.39 7.31 -36.72
CA LEU A 444 6.58 8.44 -37.62
C LEU A 444 5.25 9.17 -37.93
N ASP A 445 4.12 8.56 -37.59
CA ASP A 445 2.79 9.08 -37.97
C ASP A 445 2.15 9.97 -36.86
N VAL A 446 2.89 10.28 -35.79
CA VAL A 446 2.36 11.09 -34.69
C VAL A 446 2.33 12.55 -35.13
N LYS A 447 1.15 13.09 -35.42
CA LYS A 447 0.94 14.54 -35.39
C LYS A 447 1.33 15.05 -34.01
N ALA A 448 2.05 16.16 -33.92
CA ALA A 448 2.61 16.72 -32.69
C ALA A 448 1.57 16.95 -31.55
N GLU A 449 0.28 16.87 -31.83
CA GLU A 449 -0.83 17.02 -30.88
C GLU A 449 -1.09 15.78 -30.03
N ASP A 450 -0.70 14.57 -30.47
CA ASP A 450 -0.98 13.32 -29.74
C ASP A 450 0.18 12.86 -28.83
N ALA A 451 1.31 13.53 -28.87
CA ALA A 451 2.51 13.15 -28.09
C ALA A 451 2.47 13.59 -26.61
N VAL A 452 1.42 14.25 -26.16
CA VAL A 452 1.28 14.82 -24.79
C VAL A 452 0.44 13.96 -23.86
N ALA A 453 0.22 12.71 -24.17
CA ALA A 453 -0.38 11.77 -23.21
C ALA A 453 0.66 10.86 -22.57
N ALA A 454 1.64 11.42 -21.84
CA ALA A 454 2.09 10.73 -20.63
C ALA A 454 0.85 10.57 -19.73
N PRO A 455 0.58 9.40 -19.15
CA PRO A 455 -0.58 9.25 -18.28
C PRO A 455 -0.37 10.17 -17.08
N THR A 456 -0.82 11.40 -17.18
CA THR A 456 -1.28 12.12 -16.02
C THR A 456 -2.40 11.24 -15.50
N GLY A 457 -2.11 10.47 -14.46
CA GLY A 457 -3.14 9.80 -13.69
C GLY A 457 -4.13 10.88 -13.31
N LYS A 458 -5.17 11.06 -14.12
CA LYS A 458 -6.39 11.67 -13.65
C LYS A 458 -6.87 10.80 -12.52
N PRO A 459 -7.09 11.33 -11.32
CA PRO A 459 -7.88 10.63 -10.35
C PRO A 459 -9.29 10.53 -10.93
N GLY A 460 -9.70 9.33 -11.29
CA GLY A 460 -11.09 8.95 -11.52
C GLY A 460 -11.72 8.64 -10.17
#